data_357c3c8142127ff20a0d3989c2677b0b
#
_entry.id   357c3c8142127ff20a0d3989c2677b0b
#
_cell.length_a   1.000
_cell.length_b   1.000
_cell.length_c   1.000
_cell.angle_alpha   90.00
_cell.angle_beta   90.00
_cell.angle_gamma   90.00
#
_symmetry.space_group_name_H-M   'P 1'
#
loop_
_entity.id
_entity.type
_entity.pdbx_description
1 polymer ?
#
loop_
_entity_poly.entity_id
_entity_poly.type
_entity_poly.pdbx_seq_one_letter_code
_entity_poly.pdbx_strand_id
1 'polypeptide(L)'
;QMLKEYNPNNGAYRSYATNDLQLSLSRFMEKSVYYDRKAGEIFFGGVSGFISIAPSQALESIPEQIATHITDMRVKGKSIRKEISPGNSIRLSPDSQDLEISFSTLSYCGLEQIRYTYRLVGVDKDWIYLNPGENKAFYNKLSKGTYTFQVKATDKNGLWSNQITELEIYRLPAFYETWWAYLIYICISLGLIALFFYLYIRQMKRENNKKLVDEMTQLKL
;
A
#
# COMPACT_ATOMS: atom_id res chain seq x y z
N GLN A 1 25.52 6.06 18.06
CA GLN A 1 25.47 7.52 17.82
C GLN A 1 25.46 7.76 16.33
N MET A 2 24.76 8.80 15.88
CA MET A 2 24.67 9.16 14.47
C MET A 2 25.21 10.57 14.29
N LEU A 3 26.02 10.77 13.27
CA LEU A 3 26.34 12.09 12.77
C LEU A 3 25.20 12.55 11.88
N LYS A 4 24.69 13.75 12.09
CA LYS A 4 23.62 14.33 11.26
C LYS A 4 24.14 15.55 10.52
N GLU A 5 23.98 15.53 9.21
CA GLU A 5 24.20 16.68 8.35
C GLU A 5 22.84 17.37 8.11
N TYR A 6 22.83 18.68 8.24
CA TYR A 6 21.65 19.49 7.99
C TYR A 6 21.89 20.40 6.79
N ASN A 7 21.00 20.35 5.80
CA ASN A 7 21.02 21.26 4.67
C ASN A 7 20.06 22.44 4.94
N PRO A 8 20.60 23.65 5.19
CA PRO A 8 19.78 24.81 5.53
C PRO A 8 18.91 25.31 4.38
N ASN A 9 19.24 24.97 3.12
CA ASN A 9 18.52 25.46 1.95
C ASN A 9 17.19 24.72 1.70
N ASN A 10 17.12 23.44 2.07
CA ASN A 10 15.94 22.61 1.85
C ASN A 10 15.40 21.95 3.13
N GLY A 11 16.01 22.21 4.28
CA GLY A 11 15.61 21.65 5.56
C GLY A 11 15.87 20.15 5.72
N ALA A 12 16.54 19.52 4.77
CA ALA A 12 16.78 18.09 4.78
C ALA A 12 17.88 17.71 5.78
N TYR A 13 17.70 16.56 6.43
CA TYR A 13 18.70 15.94 7.30
C TYR A 13 19.23 14.67 6.64
N ARG A 14 20.55 14.51 6.69
CA ARG A 14 21.23 13.27 6.34
C ARG A 14 21.87 12.69 7.60
N SER A 15 21.69 11.38 7.84
CA SER A 15 22.22 10.70 9.02
C SER A 15 23.28 9.70 8.58
N TYR A 16 24.44 9.76 9.20
CA TYR A 16 25.56 8.83 9.01
C TYR A 16 25.69 7.97 10.27
N ALA A 17 25.55 6.65 10.13
CA ALA A 17 25.84 5.75 11.24
C ALA A 17 27.36 5.61 11.41
N THR A 18 27.83 5.56 12.64
CA THR A 18 29.26 5.38 12.93
C THR A 18 29.85 4.08 12.38
N ASN A 19 28.98 3.05 12.21
CA ASN A 19 29.37 1.78 11.61
C ASN A 19 29.62 1.88 10.10
N ASP A 20 28.92 2.76 9.40
CA ASP A 20 29.05 2.94 7.94
C ASP A 20 30.38 3.60 7.54
N LEU A 21 30.96 4.35 8.47
CA LEU A 21 32.22 5.04 8.28
C LEU A 21 33.44 4.18 8.69
N GLN A 22 33.24 2.87 8.97
CA GLN A 22 34.28 1.93 9.47
C GLN A 22 35.00 2.43 10.72
N LEU A 23 34.31 3.20 11.56
CA LEU A 23 34.94 3.94 12.64
C LEU A 23 34.54 3.35 13.99
N SER A 24 35.51 2.88 14.71
CA SER A 24 35.40 2.36 16.07
C SER A 24 35.24 3.46 17.14
N LEU A 25 34.61 4.60 16.77
CA LEU A 25 34.37 5.66 17.75
C LEU A 25 33.09 5.35 18.53
N SER A 26 33.29 4.93 19.76
CA SER A 26 32.17 4.60 20.65
C SER A 26 31.41 5.84 21.16
N ARG A 27 32.02 7.01 21.16
CA ARG A 27 31.40 8.23 21.67
C ARG A 27 32.13 9.48 21.15
N PHE A 28 31.33 10.45 20.62
CA PHE A 28 31.85 11.79 20.31
C PHE A 28 31.99 12.62 21.58
N MET A 29 33.04 13.47 21.63
CA MET A 29 33.26 14.44 22.72
C MET A 29 32.56 15.76 22.34
N GLU A 30 31.93 16.38 23.33
CA GLU A 30 31.31 17.69 23.12
C GLU A 30 32.37 18.73 22.76
N LYS A 31 32.01 19.62 21.82
CA LYS A 31 32.85 20.73 21.34
C LYS A 31 34.19 20.31 20.70
N SER A 32 34.40 19.04 20.38
CA SER A 32 35.62 18.55 19.72
C SER A 32 35.46 18.48 18.21
N VAL A 33 35.16 19.61 17.56
CA VAL A 33 35.03 19.74 16.10
C VAL A 33 36.05 20.76 15.61
N TYR A 34 36.79 20.40 14.58
CA TYR A 34 37.75 21.29 13.91
C TYR A 34 37.52 21.22 12.38
N TYR A 35 37.49 22.37 11.74
CA TYR A 35 37.40 22.48 10.29
C TYR A 35 38.72 22.96 9.71
N ASP A 36 39.42 22.09 8.97
CA ASP A 36 40.61 22.47 8.20
C ASP A 36 40.20 23.09 6.87
N ARG A 37 40.31 24.41 6.77
CA ARG A 37 39.97 25.17 5.55
C ARG A 37 40.88 24.84 4.36
N LYS A 38 42.14 24.37 4.61
CA LYS A 38 43.07 24.06 3.53
C LYS A 38 42.80 22.70 2.92
N ALA A 39 42.50 21.71 3.76
CA ALA A 39 42.15 20.37 3.33
C ALA A 39 40.67 20.26 2.94
N GLY A 40 39.80 21.20 3.39
CA GLY A 40 38.36 21.10 3.23
C GLY A 40 37.76 19.97 4.05
N GLU A 41 38.39 19.57 5.15
CA GLU A 41 37.95 18.44 5.98
C GLU A 41 37.45 18.91 7.34
N ILE A 42 36.44 18.21 7.86
CA ILE A 42 35.92 18.40 9.21
C ILE A 42 36.37 17.24 10.08
N PHE A 43 37.03 17.55 11.19
CA PHE A 43 37.46 16.58 12.18
C PHE A 43 36.52 16.57 13.37
N PHE A 44 36.07 15.38 13.77
CA PHE A 44 35.26 15.16 14.97
C PHE A 44 36.07 14.31 15.96
N GLY A 45 36.32 14.83 17.16
CA GLY A 45 37.02 14.10 18.21
C GLY A 45 36.07 13.16 18.98
N GLY A 46 36.58 12.01 19.36
CA GLY A 46 35.90 11.03 20.20
C GLY A 46 36.83 10.44 21.25
N VAL A 47 36.31 9.60 22.12
CA VAL A 47 37.05 9.01 23.25
C VAL A 47 38.24 8.16 22.78
N SER A 48 38.14 7.52 21.63
CA SER A 48 39.15 6.59 21.10
C SER A 48 39.85 7.09 19.83
N GLY A 49 39.79 8.40 19.54
CA GLY A 49 40.43 8.97 18.36
C GLY A 49 39.61 10.09 17.73
N PHE A 50 39.82 10.33 16.45
CA PHE A 50 39.08 11.33 15.69
C PHE A 50 38.63 10.77 14.33
N ILE A 51 37.64 11.39 13.76
CA ILE A 51 37.15 11.14 12.39
C ILE A 51 37.42 12.37 11.55
N SER A 52 37.90 12.20 10.32
CA SER A 52 37.86 13.26 9.31
C SER A 52 36.78 12.94 8.25
N ILE A 53 36.07 13.97 7.84
CA ILE A 53 35.07 13.89 6.78
C ILE A 53 35.33 15.04 5.82
N ALA A 54 35.55 14.73 4.55
CA ALA A 54 35.56 15.72 3.48
C ALA A 54 34.10 15.96 3.02
N PRO A 55 33.53 17.17 3.24
CA PRO A 55 32.14 17.46 2.83
C PRO A 55 31.89 17.25 1.33
N SER A 56 32.91 17.46 0.49
CA SER A 56 32.83 17.20 -0.95
C SER A 56 32.58 15.73 -1.26
N GLN A 57 33.16 14.80 -0.51
CA GLN A 57 32.95 13.36 -0.65
C GLN A 57 31.60 12.92 -0.07
N ALA A 58 31.16 13.56 1.01
CA ALA A 58 29.85 13.30 1.60
C ALA A 58 28.68 13.77 0.71
N LEU A 59 28.88 14.83 -0.07
CA LEU A 59 27.88 15.37 -1.00
C LEU A 59 27.73 14.54 -2.29
N GLU A 60 28.73 13.76 -2.67
CA GLU A 60 28.72 12.92 -3.88
C GLU A 60 28.09 11.53 -3.67
N SER A 61 27.54 11.23 -2.50
CA SER A 61 26.83 9.96 -2.32
C SER A 61 25.59 9.94 -3.21
N ILE A 62 25.79 9.47 -4.43
CA ILE A 62 24.70 9.04 -5.33
C ILE A 62 23.90 8.00 -4.55
N PRO A 63 22.56 8.11 -4.47
CA PRO A 63 21.78 7.09 -3.79
C PRO A 63 22.11 5.73 -4.37
N GLU A 64 22.55 4.80 -3.53
CA GLU A 64 22.77 3.43 -3.97
C GLU A 64 21.47 2.91 -4.56
N GLN A 65 21.50 2.39 -5.80
CA GLN A 65 20.33 1.84 -6.43
C GLN A 65 19.98 0.51 -5.75
N ILE A 66 19.21 0.60 -4.68
CA ILE A 66 18.77 -0.58 -3.95
C ILE A 66 17.47 -1.08 -4.57
N ALA A 67 17.52 -2.28 -5.14
CA ALA A 67 16.34 -2.98 -5.62
C ALA A 67 15.51 -3.49 -4.43
N THR A 68 14.23 -3.17 -4.42
CA THR A 68 13.27 -3.75 -3.48
C THR A 68 12.63 -4.96 -4.14
N HIS A 69 12.49 -6.06 -3.43
CA HIS A 69 11.86 -7.28 -3.93
C HIS A 69 10.61 -7.60 -3.12
N ILE A 70 9.55 -8.02 -3.79
CA ILE A 70 8.36 -8.55 -3.13
C ILE A 70 8.68 -9.98 -2.70
N THR A 71 8.68 -10.23 -1.40
CA THR A 71 9.14 -11.49 -0.82
C THR A 71 8.01 -12.47 -0.57
N ASP A 72 6.82 -11.98 -0.21
CA ASP A 72 5.62 -12.80 0.00
C ASP A 72 4.36 -11.96 -0.25
N MET A 73 3.30 -12.64 -0.63
CA MET A 73 1.96 -12.07 -0.73
C MET A 73 0.98 -13.05 -0.12
N ARG A 74 0.15 -12.58 0.80
CA ARG A 74 -0.85 -13.40 1.47
C ARG A 74 -2.24 -12.86 1.24
N VAL A 75 -3.17 -13.77 1.00
CA VAL A 75 -4.59 -13.49 0.89
C VAL A 75 -5.32 -14.36 1.90
N LYS A 76 -6.11 -13.75 2.78
CA LYS A 76 -6.76 -14.47 3.89
C LYS A 76 -5.77 -15.33 4.71
N GLY A 77 -4.56 -14.81 4.92
CA GLY A 77 -3.48 -15.51 5.64
C GLY A 77 -2.76 -16.61 4.87
N LYS A 78 -3.19 -16.99 3.65
CA LYS A 78 -2.53 -17.98 2.81
C LYS A 78 -1.53 -17.32 1.88
N SER A 79 -0.28 -17.81 1.88
CA SER A 79 0.76 -17.32 0.96
C SER A 79 0.50 -17.78 -0.48
N ILE A 80 0.61 -16.85 -1.42
CA ILE A 80 0.55 -17.05 -2.87
C ILE A 80 1.91 -16.75 -3.53
N ARG A 81 3.00 -16.85 -2.77
CA ARG A 81 4.36 -16.55 -3.20
C ARG A 81 4.75 -17.21 -4.54
N LYS A 82 4.27 -18.42 -4.81
CA LYS A 82 4.58 -19.17 -6.05
C LYS A 82 4.04 -18.49 -7.31
N GLU A 83 3.07 -17.61 -7.18
CA GLU A 83 2.46 -16.87 -8.29
C GLU A 83 3.19 -15.57 -8.58
N ILE A 84 4.09 -15.13 -7.67
CA ILE A 84 4.86 -13.90 -7.81
C ILE A 84 6.06 -14.19 -8.72
N SER A 85 5.98 -13.74 -9.96
CA SER A 85 7.11 -13.75 -10.91
C SER A 85 7.29 -12.36 -11.48
N PRO A 86 8.53 -11.91 -11.73
CA PRO A 86 8.77 -10.62 -12.35
C PRO A 86 8.04 -10.52 -13.71
N GLY A 87 7.24 -9.47 -13.87
CA GLY A 87 6.47 -9.22 -15.08
C GLY A 87 5.12 -9.96 -15.19
N ASN A 88 4.73 -10.79 -14.22
CA ASN A 88 3.42 -11.41 -14.20
C ASN A 88 2.43 -10.61 -13.37
N SER A 89 1.20 -10.44 -13.90
CA SER A 89 0.08 -9.93 -13.12
C SER A 89 -0.50 -11.02 -12.22
N ILE A 90 -0.72 -10.70 -10.95
CA ILE A 90 -1.35 -11.62 -9.99
C ILE A 90 -2.86 -11.48 -10.10
N ARG A 91 -3.56 -12.60 -10.28
CA ARG A 91 -5.01 -12.65 -10.34
C ARG A 91 -5.59 -13.03 -8.98
N LEU A 92 -6.30 -12.10 -8.37
CA LEU A 92 -7.00 -12.33 -7.11
C LEU A 92 -8.43 -12.78 -7.38
N SER A 93 -8.90 -13.76 -6.59
CA SER A 93 -10.29 -14.18 -6.63
C SER A 93 -11.23 -13.06 -6.14
N PRO A 94 -12.51 -13.08 -6.52
CA PRO A 94 -13.48 -12.07 -6.08
C PRO A 94 -13.63 -11.97 -4.57
N ASP A 95 -13.36 -13.06 -3.87
CA ASP A 95 -13.48 -13.22 -2.43
C ASP A 95 -12.17 -12.92 -1.67
N SER A 96 -11.19 -12.33 -2.36
CA SER A 96 -9.90 -11.98 -1.75
C SER A 96 -10.09 -10.80 -0.80
N GLN A 97 -9.82 -11.05 0.48
CA GLN A 97 -9.80 -10.09 1.57
C GLN A 97 -8.47 -10.23 2.29
N ASP A 98 -8.11 -9.24 3.11
CA ASP A 98 -6.91 -9.25 3.95
C ASP A 98 -5.65 -9.56 3.13
N LEU A 99 -5.40 -8.69 2.13
CA LEU A 99 -4.21 -8.75 1.31
C LEU A 99 -3.03 -8.19 2.11
N GLU A 100 -2.02 -9.02 2.35
CA GLU A 100 -0.74 -8.64 2.94
C GLU A 100 0.36 -8.80 1.88
N ILE A 101 1.13 -7.75 1.64
CA ILE A 101 2.27 -7.77 0.71
C ILE A 101 3.53 -7.49 1.54
N SER A 102 4.46 -8.44 1.55
CA SER A 102 5.75 -8.33 2.21
C SER A 102 6.85 -8.06 1.19
N PHE A 103 7.77 -7.18 1.52
CA PHE A 103 8.86 -6.77 0.63
C PHE A 103 10.16 -6.59 1.40
N SER A 104 11.29 -6.69 0.71
CA SER A 104 12.62 -6.50 1.30
C SER A 104 13.62 -6.08 0.23
N THR A 105 14.64 -5.36 0.64
CA THR A 105 15.80 -5.02 -0.21
C THR A 105 16.79 -6.17 -0.35
N LEU A 106 16.60 -7.29 0.39
CA LEU A 106 17.54 -8.40 0.47
C LEU A 106 18.96 -7.97 0.87
N SER A 107 19.13 -6.79 1.44
CA SER A 107 20.39 -6.31 2.00
C SER A 107 20.58 -6.91 3.40
N TYR A 108 21.76 -7.44 3.66
CA TYR A 108 22.09 -8.00 4.99
C TYR A 108 22.73 -6.96 5.94
N CYS A 109 23.06 -5.77 5.41
CA CYS A 109 23.67 -4.69 6.18
C CYS A 109 22.67 -3.55 6.42
N GLY A 110 22.60 -3.07 7.66
CA GLY A 110 21.85 -1.85 7.99
C GLY A 110 20.32 -2.00 7.93
N LEU A 111 19.76 -3.20 8.07
CA LEU A 111 18.32 -3.46 7.99
C LEU A 111 17.47 -2.56 8.90
N GLU A 112 17.99 -2.20 10.07
CA GLU A 112 17.30 -1.31 11.02
C GLU A 112 17.17 0.14 10.54
N GLN A 113 17.97 0.52 9.55
CA GLN A 113 18.01 1.91 9.03
C GLN A 113 17.21 2.06 7.74
N ILE A 114 16.94 0.94 7.05
CA ILE A 114 16.21 0.94 5.80
C ILE A 114 14.74 1.27 6.08
N ARG A 115 14.22 2.25 5.36
CA ARG A 115 12.81 2.62 5.37
C ARG A 115 12.19 2.29 4.03
N TYR A 116 10.93 1.93 4.08
CA TYR A 116 10.15 1.63 2.89
C TYR A 116 9.03 2.65 2.72
N THR A 117 8.69 2.90 1.48
CA THR A 117 7.46 3.59 1.11
C THR A 117 6.79 2.82 0.00
N TYR A 118 5.48 2.74 0.06
CA TYR A 118 4.68 2.03 -0.92
C TYR A 118 3.41 2.81 -1.26
N ARG A 119 2.80 2.46 -2.37
CA ARG A 119 1.44 2.87 -2.74
C ARG A 119 0.80 1.83 -3.63
N LEU A 120 -0.51 1.72 -3.57
CA LEU A 120 -1.32 0.96 -4.50
C LEU A 120 -2.05 1.93 -5.42
N VAL A 121 -1.57 2.05 -6.65
CA VAL A 121 -2.19 2.92 -7.67
C VAL A 121 -3.61 2.45 -7.94
N GLY A 122 -4.57 3.37 -7.83
CA GLY A 122 -6.00 3.06 -7.90
C GLY A 122 -6.71 2.98 -6.54
N VAL A 123 -5.94 2.98 -5.42
CA VAL A 123 -6.47 3.02 -4.05
C VAL A 123 -5.88 4.18 -3.28
N ASP A 124 -4.54 4.23 -3.19
CA ASP A 124 -3.82 5.24 -2.45
C ASP A 124 -3.60 6.50 -3.31
N LYS A 125 -3.85 7.68 -2.74
CA LYS A 125 -3.58 8.96 -3.39
C LYS A 125 -2.08 9.28 -3.33
N ASP A 126 -1.45 9.05 -2.19
CA ASP A 126 -0.08 9.41 -1.88
C ASP A 126 0.75 8.19 -1.48
N TRP A 127 2.06 8.38 -1.38
CA TRP A 127 2.96 7.38 -0.85
C TRP A 127 2.78 7.21 0.65
N ILE A 128 2.68 5.95 1.11
CA ILE A 128 2.59 5.57 2.51
C ILE A 128 4.00 5.25 3.02
N TYR A 129 4.46 5.98 4.03
CA TYR A 129 5.78 5.81 4.61
C TYR A 129 5.70 4.90 5.82
N LEU A 130 6.55 3.86 5.84
CA LEU A 130 6.64 2.92 6.94
C LEU A 130 7.69 3.34 7.97
N ASN A 131 7.51 2.91 9.22
CA ASN A 131 8.52 3.04 10.24
C ASN A 131 9.70 2.10 9.98
N PRO A 132 10.90 2.40 10.53
CA PRO A 132 12.03 1.49 10.45
C PRO A 132 11.67 0.09 10.98
N GLY A 133 12.03 -0.95 10.22
CA GLY A 133 11.73 -2.33 10.56
C GLY A 133 10.37 -2.85 10.06
N GLU A 134 9.48 -1.98 9.60
CA GLU A 134 8.23 -2.38 8.94
C GLU A 134 8.47 -2.62 7.45
N ASN A 135 7.99 -3.75 6.94
CA ASN A 135 8.19 -4.17 5.55
C ASN A 135 6.95 -4.84 4.95
N LYS A 136 5.77 -4.44 5.41
CA LYS A 136 4.49 -5.02 5.00
C LYS A 136 3.47 -3.97 4.68
N ALA A 137 2.70 -4.19 3.64
CA ALA A 137 1.53 -3.41 3.27
C ALA A 137 0.26 -4.24 3.48
N PHE A 138 -0.81 -3.62 3.99
CA PHE A 138 -2.07 -4.29 4.30
C PHE A 138 -3.23 -3.58 3.60
N TYR A 139 -4.07 -4.37 2.92
CA TYR A 139 -5.29 -3.92 2.29
C TYR A 139 -6.43 -4.88 2.61
N ASN A 140 -7.47 -4.42 3.29
CA ASN A 140 -8.58 -5.29 3.73
C ASN A 140 -9.39 -5.81 2.54
N LYS A 141 -9.82 -4.92 1.66
CA LYS A 141 -10.68 -5.27 0.53
C LYS A 141 -10.38 -4.37 -0.67
N LEU A 142 -10.11 -4.99 -1.80
CA LEU A 142 -9.99 -4.29 -3.07
C LEU A 142 -11.30 -4.39 -3.85
N SER A 143 -11.70 -3.34 -4.55
CA SER A 143 -12.79 -3.40 -5.53
C SER A 143 -12.35 -4.18 -6.78
N LYS A 144 -13.29 -4.57 -7.65
CA LYS A 144 -12.93 -5.17 -8.94
C LYS A 144 -12.09 -4.18 -9.76
N GLY A 145 -11.03 -4.67 -10.39
CA GLY A 145 -10.17 -3.81 -11.22
C GLY A 145 -8.72 -4.25 -11.26
N THR A 146 -7.94 -3.44 -11.94
CA THR A 146 -6.48 -3.58 -12.04
C THR A 146 -5.81 -2.54 -11.17
N TYR A 147 -4.80 -2.95 -10.43
CA TYR A 147 -4.04 -2.13 -9.51
C TYR A 147 -2.55 -2.35 -9.76
N THR A 148 -1.74 -1.34 -9.52
CA THR A 148 -0.28 -1.45 -9.57
C THR A 148 0.27 -1.13 -8.19
N PHE A 149 0.80 -2.13 -7.51
CA PHE A 149 1.52 -1.94 -6.26
C PHE A 149 2.92 -1.46 -6.57
N GLN A 150 3.32 -0.35 -5.97
CA GLN A 150 4.63 0.25 -6.13
C GLN A 150 5.32 0.36 -4.78
N VAL A 151 6.58 -0.04 -4.71
CA VAL A 151 7.38 0.03 -3.49
C VAL A 151 8.80 0.47 -3.83
N LYS A 152 9.39 1.26 -2.95
CA LYS A 152 10.81 1.63 -2.97
C LYS A 152 11.35 1.74 -1.56
N ALA A 153 12.68 1.64 -1.43
CA ALA A 153 13.37 1.70 -0.16
C ALA A 153 14.39 2.83 -0.11
N THR A 154 14.84 3.18 1.09
CA THR A 154 16.03 4.00 1.28
C THR A 154 17.28 3.13 1.23
N ASP A 155 18.40 3.75 0.91
CA ASP A 155 19.72 3.17 1.18
C ASP A 155 20.05 3.24 2.69
N LYS A 156 21.23 2.71 3.05
CA LYS A 156 21.77 2.76 4.42
C LYS A 156 21.96 4.19 4.96
N ASN A 157 22.08 5.17 4.07
CA ASN A 157 22.24 6.60 4.41
C ASN A 157 20.89 7.32 4.55
N GLY A 158 19.77 6.63 4.32
CA GLY A 158 18.43 7.19 4.37
C GLY A 158 18.01 7.91 3.09
N LEU A 159 18.77 7.78 1.99
CA LEU A 159 18.41 8.34 0.69
C LEU A 159 17.46 7.40 -0.05
N TRP A 160 16.40 7.96 -0.59
CA TRP A 160 15.41 7.18 -1.37
C TRP A 160 16.01 6.69 -2.68
N SER A 161 15.92 5.38 -2.93
CA SER A 161 16.25 4.79 -4.23
C SER A 161 15.33 5.34 -5.33
N ASN A 162 15.88 5.57 -6.51
CA ASN A 162 15.12 5.91 -7.70
C ASN A 162 14.46 4.67 -8.33
N GLN A 163 14.88 3.47 -7.93
CA GLN A 163 14.34 2.22 -8.43
C GLN A 163 13.02 1.90 -7.72
N ILE A 164 11.94 1.84 -8.49
CA ILE A 164 10.61 1.46 -8.01
C ILE A 164 10.35 0.02 -8.46
N THR A 165 9.93 -0.81 -7.53
CA THR A 165 9.47 -2.17 -7.84
C THR A 165 7.96 -2.14 -7.99
N GLU A 166 7.47 -2.69 -9.09
CA GLU A 166 6.06 -2.70 -9.45
C GLU A 166 5.51 -4.14 -9.51
N LEU A 167 4.27 -4.29 -9.08
CA LEU A 167 3.52 -5.54 -9.17
C LEU A 167 2.10 -5.25 -9.61
N GLU A 168 1.69 -5.82 -10.73
CA GLU A 168 0.31 -5.72 -11.20
C GLU A 168 -0.59 -6.72 -10.46
N ILE A 169 -1.72 -6.24 -9.97
CA ILE A 169 -2.71 -7.01 -9.23
C ILE A 169 -4.05 -6.83 -9.91
N TYR A 170 -4.64 -7.91 -10.40
CA TYR A 170 -5.96 -7.92 -11.01
C TYR A 170 -6.96 -8.66 -10.14
N ARG A 171 -7.94 -7.93 -9.57
CA ARG A 171 -9.05 -8.55 -8.84
C ARG A 171 -10.19 -8.86 -9.77
N LEU A 172 -10.52 -10.15 -9.89
CA LEU A 172 -11.64 -10.64 -10.68
C LEU A 172 -12.98 -10.12 -10.11
N PRO A 173 -13.95 -9.76 -10.97
CA PRO A 173 -15.29 -9.41 -10.53
C PRO A 173 -16.01 -10.62 -9.93
N ALA A 174 -16.75 -10.42 -8.85
CA ALA A 174 -17.67 -11.43 -8.35
C ALA A 174 -18.86 -11.59 -9.30
N PHE A 175 -19.52 -12.74 -9.25
CA PHE A 175 -20.70 -13.01 -10.10
C PHE A 175 -21.75 -11.88 -10.01
N TYR A 176 -22.03 -11.42 -8.81
CA TYR A 176 -22.99 -10.34 -8.56
C TYR A 176 -22.50 -8.93 -8.97
N GLU A 177 -21.21 -8.77 -9.28
CA GLU A 177 -20.58 -7.53 -9.77
C GLU A 177 -20.53 -7.47 -11.31
N THR A 178 -21.02 -8.53 -12.01
CA THR A 178 -21.03 -8.60 -13.46
C THR A 178 -22.28 -7.93 -14.04
N TRP A 179 -22.21 -7.44 -15.27
CA TRP A 179 -23.33 -6.78 -15.94
C TRP A 179 -24.53 -7.71 -16.11
N TRP A 180 -24.30 -9.01 -16.29
CA TRP A 180 -25.35 -10.03 -16.35
C TRP A 180 -26.17 -10.12 -15.07
N ALA A 181 -25.52 -9.99 -13.92
CA ALA A 181 -26.21 -10.00 -12.64
C ALA A 181 -27.18 -8.81 -12.52
N TYR A 182 -26.79 -7.64 -12.99
CA TYR A 182 -27.66 -6.46 -13.02
C TYR A 182 -28.90 -6.69 -13.91
N LEU A 183 -28.75 -7.33 -15.08
CA LEU A 183 -29.92 -7.71 -15.90
C LEU A 183 -30.88 -8.65 -15.17
N ILE A 184 -30.31 -9.66 -14.48
CA ILE A 184 -31.12 -10.60 -13.69
C ILE A 184 -31.87 -9.84 -12.58
N TYR A 185 -31.25 -8.92 -11.88
CA TYR A 185 -31.90 -8.13 -10.84
C TYR A 185 -33.02 -7.25 -11.38
N ILE A 186 -32.83 -6.64 -12.55
CA ILE A 186 -33.86 -5.86 -13.22
C ILE A 186 -35.04 -6.77 -13.61
N CYS A 187 -34.81 -7.92 -14.21
CA CYS A 187 -35.85 -8.87 -14.56
C CYS A 187 -36.67 -9.37 -13.36
N ILE A 188 -35.96 -9.69 -12.25
CA ILE A 188 -36.60 -10.11 -11.01
C ILE A 188 -37.46 -8.97 -10.45
N SER A 189 -36.96 -7.74 -10.41
CA SER A 189 -37.67 -6.58 -9.88
C SER A 189 -38.93 -6.28 -10.70
N LEU A 190 -38.86 -6.34 -12.04
CA LEU A 190 -40.02 -6.18 -12.93
C LEU A 190 -41.02 -7.30 -12.71
N GLY A 191 -40.56 -8.54 -12.56
CA GLY A 191 -41.43 -9.68 -12.26
C GLY A 191 -42.18 -9.53 -10.94
N LEU A 192 -41.54 -9.05 -9.91
CA LEU A 192 -42.14 -8.77 -8.60
C LEU A 192 -43.22 -7.65 -8.70
N ILE A 193 -42.93 -6.59 -9.45
CA ILE A 193 -43.88 -5.50 -9.69
C ILE A 193 -45.10 -6.01 -10.46
N ALA A 194 -44.85 -6.77 -11.51
CA ALA A 194 -45.95 -7.36 -12.29
C ALA A 194 -46.82 -8.31 -11.45
N LEU A 195 -46.22 -9.14 -10.62
CA LEU A 195 -46.90 -10.02 -9.68
C LEU A 195 -47.73 -9.21 -8.66
N PHE A 196 -47.17 -8.14 -8.13
CA PHE A 196 -47.87 -7.25 -7.21
C PHE A 196 -49.16 -6.66 -7.88
N PHE A 197 -49.02 -6.11 -9.09
CA PHE A 197 -50.16 -5.59 -9.84
C PHE A 197 -51.18 -6.67 -10.17
N TYR A 198 -50.72 -7.86 -10.55
CA TYR A 198 -51.62 -9.00 -10.81
C TYR A 198 -52.44 -9.37 -9.56
N LEU A 199 -51.80 -9.50 -8.41
CA LEU A 199 -52.46 -9.79 -7.14
C LEU A 199 -53.43 -8.67 -6.73
N TYR A 200 -53.05 -7.42 -6.90
CA TYR A 200 -53.87 -6.25 -6.62
C TYR A 200 -55.15 -6.24 -7.49
N ILE A 201 -55.03 -6.41 -8.80
CA ILE A 201 -56.15 -6.48 -9.72
C ILE A 201 -57.07 -7.67 -9.37
N ARG A 202 -56.47 -8.81 -9.02
CA ARG A 202 -57.25 -10.00 -8.61
C ARG A 202 -58.04 -9.74 -7.32
N GLN A 203 -57.49 -9.04 -6.39
CA GLN A 203 -58.17 -8.65 -5.14
C GLN A 203 -59.33 -7.69 -5.42
N MET A 204 -59.10 -6.65 -6.21
CA MET A 204 -60.13 -5.70 -6.63
C MET A 204 -61.30 -6.39 -7.34
N LYS A 205 -61.03 -7.33 -8.26
CA LYS A 205 -62.10 -8.11 -8.93
C LYS A 205 -62.91 -8.95 -7.94
N ARG A 206 -62.27 -9.55 -6.93
CA ARG A 206 -62.95 -10.32 -5.89
C ARG A 206 -63.86 -9.44 -5.04
N GLU A 207 -63.45 -8.26 -4.66
CA GLU A 207 -64.27 -7.32 -3.90
C GLU A 207 -65.46 -6.80 -4.71
N ASN A 208 -65.24 -6.44 -5.97
CA ASN A 208 -66.31 -5.99 -6.85
C ASN A 208 -67.35 -7.11 -7.09
N ASN A 209 -66.90 -8.35 -7.28
CA ASN A 209 -67.80 -9.47 -7.43
C ASN A 209 -68.66 -9.75 -6.18
N LYS A 210 -68.07 -9.59 -4.99
CA LYS A 210 -68.78 -9.69 -3.71
C LYS A 210 -69.91 -8.62 -3.62
N LYS A 211 -69.56 -7.36 -3.90
CA LYS A 211 -70.53 -6.26 -3.89
C LYS A 211 -71.68 -6.50 -4.83
N LEU A 212 -71.40 -6.98 -6.07
CA LEU A 212 -72.45 -7.31 -7.04
C LEU A 212 -73.40 -8.46 -6.55
N VAL A 213 -72.80 -9.46 -5.87
CA VAL A 213 -73.65 -10.57 -5.31
C VAL A 213 -74.46 -10.05 -4.14
N ASP A 214 -73.92 -9.19 -3.27
CA ASP A 214 -74.67 -8.60 -2.15
C ASP A 214 -75.86 -7.72 -2.66
N GLU A 215 -75.60 -6.86 -3.66
CA GLU A 215 -76.66 -6.03 -4.29
C GLU A 215 -77.77 -6.89 -4.94
N MET A 216 -77.42 -7.95 -5.67
CA MET A 216 -78.40 -8.85 -6.26
C MET A 216 -79.19 -9.63 -5.21
N THR A 217 -78.62 -9.92 -4.06
CA THR A 217 -79.30 -10.60 -2.96
C THR A 217 -80.30 -9.67 -2.29
N GLN A 218 -79.99 -8.38 -2.16
CA GLN A 218 -80.89 -7.36 -1.59
C GLN A 218 -82.10 -7.06 -2.55
N LEU A 219 -81.90 -7.11 -3.85
CA LEU A 219 -83.01 -6.90 -4.84
C LEU A 219 -83.99 -8.06 -4.94
N LYS A 220 -83.65 -9.22 -4.38
CA LYS A 220 -84.52 -10.43 -4.39
C LYS A 220 -85.35 -10.57 -3.11
N LEU A 221 -85.19 -9.74 -2.15
CA LEU A 221 -86.05 -9.62 -0.95
C LEU A 221 -87.09 -8.56 -1.12
#